data_ea5f475d62031783b52033a6796bcef0
#
_entry.id   ea5f475d62031783b52033a6796bcef0
#
_cell.length_a   1.000
_cell.length_b   1.000
_cell.length_c   1.000
_cell.angle_alpha   90.00
_cell.angle_beta   90.00
_cell.angle_gamma   90.00
#
_symmetry.space_group_name_H-M   'P 1'
#
loop_
_entity.id
_entity.type
_entity.pdbx_description
1 polymer ?
#
loop_
_entity_poly.entity_id
_entity_poly.type
_entity_poly.pdbx_seq_one_letter_code
_entity_poly.pdbx_strand_id
1 'polypeptide(L)'
;ENEQWQTAVIDRTGKIVIAYTDSPVSVDFSDTMVAYRYTDHSVYYATDGKRIGSYPGAVGFFEDGLLLCRNADTGLYSYVKQDGSTAFSGSYRKAGAFSNGRTLVQTQDGDYQAIDTKGTVLYTLPNDVTPSYMTIYGESTVVVTNGTNQALYSLSEGKLLTEFLYNTISEFHDGEAMVRQINRWGIMDTTGKLLTAPTYYYLSYMGEGLYAARSEDGSVSAVDAGGSLSYRTLSYISGFSELRYGLSWHNTADGTLIFF
;
A
#
# COMPACT_ATOMS: atom_id res chain seq x y z
N GLU A 1 24.01 32.60 12.93
CA GLU A 1 22.58 32.33 13.16
C GLU A 1 22.32 30.93 12.62
N ASN A 2 21.95 29.99 13.47
CA ASN A 2 21.50 28.66 13.03
C ASN A 2 20.12 28.84 12.40
N GLU A 3 20.04 28.82 11.08
CA GLU A 3 18.77 28.76 10.37
C GLU A 3 18.10 27.42 10.69
N GLN A 4 17.14 27.45 11.59
CA GLN A 4 16.36 26.28 11.94
C GLN A 4 15.18 26.23 10.95
N TRP A 5 15.19 25.23 10.07
CA TRP A 5 14.09 25.00 9.13
C TRP A 5 12.81 24.68 9.87
N GLN A 6 11.73 25.33 9.49
CA GLN A 6 10.39 25.05 10.03
C GLN A 6 9.45 24.63 8.91
N THR A 7 8.51 23.77 9.22
CA THR A 7 7.55 23.23 8.28
C THR A 7 6.12 23.65 8.66
N ALA A 8 5.34 24.07 7.69
CA ALA A 8 3.92 24.36 7.83
C ALA A 8 3.14 23.67 6.68
N VAL A 9 1.86 23.40 6.90
CA VAL A 9 0.95 22.95 5.84
C VAL A 9 0.04 24.11 5.46
N ILE A 10 -0.08 24.35 4.15
CA ILE A 10 -0.97 25.35 3.57
C ILE A 10 -2.06 24.66 2.75
N ASP A 11 -3.22 25.29 2.64
CA ASP A 11 -4.27 24.89 1.71
C ASP A 11 -3.99 25.41 0.27
N ARG A 12 -4.88 25.11 -0.66
CA ARG A 12 -4.77 25.53 -2.07
C ARG A 12 -4.84 27.05 -2.26
N THR A 13 -5.31 27.81 -1.27
CA THR A 13 -5.36 29.27 -1.31
C THR A 13 -4.09 29.92 -0.74
N GLY A 14 -3.17 29.12 -0.19
CA GLY A 14 -1.95 29.57 0.47
C GLY A 14 -2.16 29.90 1.95
N LYS A 15 -3.34 29.65 2.53
CA LYS A 15 -3.60 29.84 3.94
C LYS A 15 -2.94 28.73 4.77
N ILE A 16 -2.23 29.10 5.83
CA ILE A 16 -1.63 28.15 6.77
C ILE A 16 -2.75 27.40 7.49
N VAL A 17 -2.75 26.07 7.36
CA VAL A 17 -3.68 25.13 8.01
C VAL A 17 -3.05 24.52 9.26
N ILE A 18 -1.77 24.10 9.15
CA ILE A 18 -0.97 23.65 10.29
C ILE A 18 0.19 24.62 10.42
N ALA A 19 0.26 25.26 11.60
CA ALA A 19 1.27 26.29 11.90
C ALA A 19 2.70 25.71 11.82
N TYR A 20 3.66 26.60 11.69
CA TYR A 20 5.08 26.27 11.69
C TYR A 20 5.47 25.47 12.95
N THR A 21 6.14 24.36 12.73
CA THR A 21 6.69 23.50 13.79
C THR A 21 8.17 23.26 13.53
N ASP A 22 8.87 22.78 14.54
CA ASP A 22 10.25 22.30 14.37
C ASP A 22 10.29 21.22 13.29
N SER A 23 11.37 21.18 12.53
CA SER A 23 11.49 20.35 11.32
C SER A 23 11.25 18.86 11.60
N PRO A 24 10.16 18.27 11.11
CA PRO A 24 9.99 16.82 11.10
C PRO A 24 10.98 16.18 10.11
N VAL A 25 11.22 14.88 10.25
CA VAL A 25 11.99 14.10 9.28
C VAL A 25 11.24 14.03 7.94
N SER A 26 9.92 13.84 7.99
CA SER A 26 9.03 13.92 6.82
C SER A 26 7.64 14.41 7.22
N VAL A 27 6.87 14.82 6.22
CA VAL A 27 5.44 15.10 6.34
C VAL A 27 4.72 14.23 5.32
N ASP A 28 3.85 13.35 5.82
CA ASP A 28 3.08 12.44 5.00
C ASP A 28 1.61 12.85 5.00
N PHE A 29 0.91 12.56 3.92
CA PHE A 29 -0.49 12.92 3.70
C PHE A 29 -1.32 11.67 3.40
N SER A 30 -2.53 11.63 3.97
CA SER A 30 -3.62 10.77 3.52
C SER A 30 -4.82 11.64 3.17
N ASP A 31 -5.91 11.04 2.69
CA ASP A 31 -7.13 11.77 2.35
C ASP A 31 -7.75 12.52 3.53
N THR A 32 -7.50 12.06 4.74
CA THR A 32 -8.14 12.59 5.97
C THR A 32 -7.18 13.18 6.98
N MET A 33 -5.87 12.97 6.83
CA MET A 33 -4.88 13.31 7.86
C MET A 33 -3.56 13.77 7.26
N VAL A 34 -2.83 14.53 8.10
CA VAL A 34 -1.43 14.89 7.89
C VAL A 34 -0.62 14.33 9.05
N ALA A 35 0.48 13.65 8.76
CA ALA A 35 1.38 13.10 9.77
C ALA A 35 2.76 13.76 9.69
N TYR A 36 3.17 14.41 10.75
CA TYR A 36 4.52 14.92 10.96
C TYR A 36 5.35 13.83 11.61
N ARG A 37 6.34 13.30 10.89
CA ARG A 37 7.21 12.23 11.36
C ARG A 37 8.46 12.81 12.01
N TYR A 38 8.67 12.45 13.26
CA TYR A 38 9.90 12.70 14.01
C TYR A 38 10.67 11.39 14.23
N THR A 39 11.84 11.47 14.78
CA THR A 39 12.71 10.29 14.97
C THR A 39 12.10 9.24 15.91
N ASP A 40 11.38 9.65 16.93
CA ASP A 40 10.85 8.81 18.01
C ASP A 40 9.32 8.76 18.09
N HIS A 41 8.64 9.70 17.41
CA HIS A 41 7.17 9.78 17.41
C HIS A 41 6.65 10.38 16.12
N SER A 42 5.33 10.34 15.95
CA SER A 42 4.64 11.06 14.89
C SER A 42 3.47 11.86 15.46
N VAL A 43 3.27 13.06 14.94
CA VAL A 43 2.15 13.94 15.32
C VAL A 43 1.16 13.97 14.15
N TYR A 44 -0.09 13.67 14.47
CA TYR A 44 -1.17 13.63 13.48
C TYR A 44 -2.09 14.82 13.61
N TYR A 45 -2.51 15.33 12.47
CA TYR A 45 -3.49 16.39 12.32
C TYR A 45 -4.58 15.96 11.33
N ALA A 46 -5.80 16.39 11.56
CA ALA A 46 -6.84 16.35 10.54
C ALA A 46 -6.52 17.36 9.43
N THR A 47 -7.13 17.19 8.26
CA THR A 47 -6.91 18.08 7.10
C THR A 47 -7.34 19.53 7.33
N ASP A 48 -8.16 19.79 8.35
CA ASP A 48 -8.53 21.15 8.81
C ASP A 48 -7.49 21.80 9.76
N GLY A 49 -6.39 21.08 10.06
CA GLY A 49 -5.31 21.52 10.95
C GLY A 49 -5.51 21.20 12.43
N LYS A 50 -6.62 20.57 12.79
CA LYS A 50 -6.86 20.17 14.19
C LYS A 50 -5.90 19.05 14.58
N ARG A 51 -5.11 19.27 15.66
CA ARG A 51 -4.21 18.24 16.18
C ARG A 51 -5.00 17.06 16.75
N ILE A 52 -4.66 15.85 16.27
CA ILE A 52 -5.25 14.58 16.73
C ILE A 52 -4.47 14.07 17.95
N GLY A 53 -3.17 13.88 17.79
CA GLY A 53 -2.33 13.34 18.87
C GLY A 53 -0.89 13.17 18.48
N SER A 54 -0.10 12.65 19.43
CA SER A 54 1.30 12.27 19.24
C SER A 54 1.47 10.82 19.67
N TYR A 55 2.09 10.00 18.81
CA TYR A 55 2.14 8.55 19.00
C TYR A 55 3.58 8.05 18.77
N PRO A 56 4.24 7.53 19.81
CA PRO A 56 5.55 6.91 19.68
C PRO A 56 5.50 5.67 18.80
N GLY A 57 6.50 5.53 17.93
CA GLY A 57 6.63 4.37 17.05
C GLY A 57 5.51 4.16 16.05
N ALA A 58 4.72 5.19 15.77
CA ALA A 58 3.60 5.13 14.82
C ALA A 58 4.03 4.75 13.41
N VAL A 59 3.30 3.81 12.79
CA VAL A 59 3.52 3.31 11.44
C VAL A 59 2.28 3.59 10.59
N GLY A 60 2.45 4.30 9.47
CA GLY A 60 1.35 4.64 8.57
C GLY A 60 0.34 5.62 9.17
N PHE A 61 -0.92 5.44 8.87
CA PHE A 61 -2.04 6.26 9.31
C PHE A 61 -3.03 5.43 10.13
N PHE A 62 -4.03 6.10 10.71
CA PHE A 62 -5.16 5.41 11.32
C PHE A 62 -6.01 4.76 10.24
N GLU A 63 -6.20 3.45 10.37
CA GLU A 63 -7.06 2.65 9.53
C GLU A 63 -8.09 1.93 10.41
N ASP A 64 -9.35 1.96 10.03
CA ASP A 64 -10.47 1.44 10.84
C ASP A 64 -10.46 1.95 12.31
N GLY A 65 -9.98 3.19 12.51
CA GLY A 65 -9.89 3.85 13.83
C GLY A 65 -8.70 3.41 14.69
N LEU A 66 -7.80 2.59 14.17
CA LEU A 66 -6.63 2.05 14.87
C LEU A 66 -5.33 2.45 14.16
N LEU A 67 -4.31 2.76 14.95
CA LEU A 67 -2.97 3.07 14.49
C LEU A 67 -2.02 1.95 14.89
N LEU A 68 -1.28 1.43 13.91
CA LEU A 68 -0.20 0.50 14.15
C LEU A 68 0.99 1.24 14.77
N CYS A 69 1.52 0.72 15.86
CA CYS A 69 2.71 1.24 16.52
C CYS A 69 3.74 0.13 16.74
N ARG A 70 5.02 0.47 16.54
CA ARG A 70 6.15 -0.40 16.83
C ARG A 70 6.87 0.10 18.07
N ASN A 71 7.00 -0.75 19.07
CA ASN A 71 7.77 -0.43 20.27
C ASN A 71 9.28 -0.44 19.93
N ALA A 72 9.99 0.63 20.26
CA ALA A 72 11.40 0.82 19.88
C ALA A 72 12.33 -0.17 20.62
N ASP A 73 12.02 -0.52 21.88
CA ASP A 73 12.88 -1.37 22.71
C ASP A 73 12.72 -2.85 22.37
N THR A 74 11.48 -3.31 22.17
CA THR A 74 11.16 -4.72 21.91
C THR A 74 11.07 -5.06 20.44
N GLY A 75 10.86 -4.06 19.59
CA GLY A 75 10.60 -4.23 18.16
C GLY A 75 9.21 -4.80 17.83
N LEU A 76 8.38 -5.06 18.83
CA LEU A 76 7.06 -5.64 18.66
C LEU A 76 6.02 -4.58 18.26
N TYR A 77 5.02 -5.03 17.56
CA TYR A 77 3.91 -4.21 17.08
C TYR A 77 2.68 -4.34 17.99
N SER A 78 1.95 -3.25 18.14
CA SER A 78 0.66 -3.16 18.82
C SER A 78 -0.23 -2.11 18.17
N TYR A 79 -1.48 -2.03 18.61
CA TYR A 79 -2.43 -1.08 18.07
C TYR A 79 -2.92 -0.12 19.16
N VAL A 80 -3.04 1.15 18.81
CA VAL A 80 -3.58 2.19 19.67
C VAL A 80 -4.78 2.87 19.02
N LYS A 81 -5.69 3.37 19.86
CA LYS A 81 -6.81 4.20 19.46
C LYS A 81 -6.38 5.65 19.29
N GLN A 82 -7.27 6.46 18.74
CA GLN A 82 -7.03 7.88 18.54
C GLN A 82 -6.81 8.68 19.84
N ASP A 83 -7.32 8.20 20.96
CA ASP A 83 -7.08 8.78 22.30
C ASP A 83 -5.74 8.37 22.92
N GLY A 84 -4.95 7.55 22.20
CA GLY A 84 -3.66 7.02 22.64
C GLY A 84 -3.76 5.77 23.53
N SER A 85 -4.96 5.33 23.88
CA SER A 85 -5.15 4.09 24.66
C SER A 85 -4.84 2.86 23.80
N THR A 86 -4.36 1.77 24.43
CA THR A 86 -4.19 0.48 23.79
C THR A 86 -5.53 -0.03 23.26
N ALA A 87 -5.59 -0.48 22.00
CA ALA A 87 -6.82 -0.93 21.38
C ALA A 87 -7.32 -2.25 22.00
N PHE A 88 -6.40 -3.20 22.18
CA PHE A 88 -6.61 -4.51 22.80
C PHE A 88 -5.26 -5.08 23.27
N SER A 89 -5.30 -6.09 24.12
CA SER A 89 -4.09 -6.76 24.56
C SER A 89 -3.49 -7.59 23.41
N GLY A 90 -2.20 -7.45 23.17
CA GLY A 90 -1.45 -8.22 22.18
C GLY A 90 -0.23 -7.43 21.69
N SER A 91 0.84 -8.18 21.44
CA SER A 91 2.04 -7.67 20.79
C SER A 91 2.56 -8.72 19.81
N TYR A 92 2.98 -8.27 18.64
CA TYR A 92 3.21 -9.11 17.48
C TYR A 92 4.60 -8.91 16.89
N ARG A 93 5.20 -9.97 16.34
CA ARG A 93 6.49 -9.87 15.61
C ARG A 93 6.33 -9.09 14.29
N LYS A 94 5.18 -9.29 13.62
CA LYS A 94 4.79 -8.55 12.42
C LYS A 94 3.31 -8.22 12.54
N ALA A 95 2.91 -7.10 11.97
CA ALA A 95 1.52 -6.70 11.91
C ALA A 95 1.30 -5.76 10.72
N GLY A 96 0.12 -5.83 10.11
CA GLY A 96 -0.35 -4.92 9.07
C GLY A 96 -1.24 -3.82 9.64
N ALA A 97 -1.51 -2.79 8.86
CA ALA A 97 -2.60 -1.86 9.15
C ALA A 97 -3.95 -2.58 8.98
N PHE A 98 -4.97 -2.12 9.68
CA PHE A 98 -6.32 -2.63 9.47
C PHE A 98 -6.89 -2.19 8.12
N SER A 99 -7.69 -3.04 7.52
CA SER A 99 -8.46 -2.71 6.32
C SER A 99 -9.75 -3.54 6.33
N ASN A 100 -10.89 -2.89 6.17
CA ASN A 100 -12.20 -3.54 6.21
C ASN A 100 -12.41 -4.39 7.48
N GLY A 101 -12.00 -3.85 8.64
CA GLY A 101 -12.19 -4.45 9.95
C GLY A 101 -11.25 -5.60 10.29
N ARG A 102 -10.22 -5.88 9.52
CA ARG A 102 -9.31 -7.02 9.73
C ARG A 102 -7.86 -6.73 9.31
N THR A 103 -6.93 -7.49 9.85
CA THR A 103 -5.52 -7.43 9.48
C THR A 103 -4.82 -8.77 9.73
N LEU A 104 -3.62 -8.93 9.16
CA LEU A 104 -2.73 -10.04 9.49
C LEU A 104 -1.73 -9.63 10.56
N VAL A 105 -1.45 -10.55 11.46
CA VAL A 105 -0.41 -10.44 12.47
C VAL A 105 0.43 -11.71 12.52
N GLN A 106 1.68 -11.60 12.98
CA GLN A 106 2.48 -12.75 13.38
C GLN A 106 2.68 -12.72 14.89
N THR A 107 2.22 -13.74 15.56
CA THR A 107 2.37 -13.90 17.01
C THR A 107 3.83 -14.02 17.42
N GLN A 108 4.11 -13.96 18.72
CA GLN A 108 5.46 -14.17 19.23
C GLN A 108 5.93 -15.63 19.07
N ASP A 109 5.00 -16.58 19.01
CA ASP A 109 5.28 -17.98 18.73
C ASP A 109 5.56 -18.27 17.26
N GLY A 110 5.22 -17.32 16.38
CA GLY A 110 5.50 -17.39 14.94
C GLY A 110 4.28 -17.64 14.07
N ASP A 111 3.12 -17.90 14.65
CA ASP A 111 1.89 -18.18 13.93
C ASP A 111 1.37 -16.93 13.22
N TYR A 112 0.90 -17.08 12.00
CA TYR A 112 0.19 -16.03 11.28
C TYR A 112 -1.32 -16.11 11.52
N GLN A 113 -1.90 -15.00 11.93
CA GLN A 113 -3.32 -14.92 12.28
C GLN A 113 -3.97 -13.72 11.60
N ALA A 114 -5.20 -13.88 11.14
CA ALA A 114 -6.08 -12.77 10.82
C ALA A 114 -6.88 -12.42 12.07
N ILE A 115 -6.88 -11.14 12.43
CA ILE A 115 -7.61 -10.62 13.60
C ILE A 115 -8.56 -9.50 13.21
N ASP A 116 -9.63 -9.32 14.01
CA ASP A 116 -10.54 -8.18 13.91
C ASP A 116 -10.04 -6.96 14.71
N THR A 117 -10.75 -5.83 14.63
CA THR A 117 -10.43 -4.58 15.32
C THR A 117 -10.52 -4.67 16.86
N LYS A 118 -10.98 -5.78 17.42
CA LYS A 118 -10.99 -6.08 18.85
C LYS A 118 -9.85 -6.99 19.27
N GLY A 119 -9.04 -7.45 18.31
CA GLY A 119 -7.96 -8.43 18.53
C GLY A 119 -8.46 -9.88 18.57
N THR A 120 -9.71 -10.14 18.16
CA THR A 120 -10.26 -11.49 18.07
C THR A 120 -9.66 -12.22 16.88
N VAL A 121 -9.15 -13.42 17.08
CA VAL A 121 -8.62 -14.25 16.00
C VAL A 121 -9.78 -14.76 15.13
N LEU A 122 -9.74 -14.41 13.86
CA LEU A 122 -10.70 -14.85 12.83
C LEU A 122 -10.22 -16.14 12.14
N TYR A 123 -8.93 -16.18 11.80
CA TYR A 123 -8.29 -17.31 11.12
C TYR A 123 -6.85 -17.45 11.61
N THR A 124 -6.38 -18.70 11.67
CA THR A 124 -4.94 -19.01 11.83
C THR A 124 -4.48 -19.71 10.55
N LEU A 125 -3.43 -19.20 9.93
CA LEU A 125 -2.87 -19.80 8.73
C LEU A 125 -2.16 -21.12 9.11
N PRO A 126 -2.18 -22.14 8.23
CA PRO A 126 -1.33 -23.31 8.39
C PRO A 126 0.15 -22.94 8.46
N ASN A 127 0.94 -23.73 9.21
CA ASN A 127 2.36 -23.44 9.45
C ASN A 127 3.24 -23.46 8.19
N ASP A 128 2.77 -24.11 7.13
CA ASP A 128 3.41 -24.16 5.82
C ASP A 128 2.99 -23.01 4.88
N VAL A 129 2.09 -22.14 5.34
CA VAL A 129 1.62 -20.97 4.58
C VAL A 129 2.24 -19.70 5.14
N THR A 130 3.09 -19.06 4.37
CA THR A 130 3.77 -17.81 4.75
C THR A 130 3.24 -16.65 3.94
N PRO A 131 2.63 -15.62 4.58
CA PRO A 131 2.23 -14.40 3.88
C PRO A 131 3.44 -13.62 3.34
N SER A 132 3.31 -13.09 2.12
CA SER A 132 4.28 -12.15 1.54
C SER A 132 4.10 -10.74 2.10
N TYR A 133 2.86 -10.35 2.38
CA TYR A 133 2.46 -9.07 2.95
C TYR A 133 1.56 -9.29 4.16
N MET A 134 1.58 -8.35 5.10
CA MET A 134 0.71 -8.39 6.29
C MET A 134 -0.66 -7.73 6.01
N THR A 135 -1.21 -7.97 4.83
CA THR A 135 -2.43 -7.34 4.31
C THR A 135 -3.41 -8.41 3.86
N ILE A 136 -4.69 -8.20 4.17
CA ILE A 136 -5.81 -9.01 3.67
C ILE A 136 -6.51 -8.18 2.58
N TYR A 137 -6.59 -8.72 1.38
CA TYR A 137 -7.22 -8.09 0.24
C TYR A 137 -8.65 -8.64 0.04
N GLY A 138 -9.56 -7.75 -0.36
CA GLY A 138 -10.97 -8.10 -0.48
C GLY A 138 -11.52 -8.63 0.85
N GLU A 139 -12.25 -9.74 0.82
CA GLU A 139 -12.84 -10.32 2.02
C GLU A 139 -11.91 -11.27 2.78
N SER A 140 -11.02 -11.99 2.10
CA SER A 140 -10.22 -13.04 2.74
C SER A 140 -8.96 -13.46 1.97
N THR A 141 -8.53 -12.70 0.96
CA THR A 141 -7.41 -13.08 0.12
C THR A 141 -6.10 -12.54 0.67
N VAL A 142 -5.08 -13.37 0.73
CA VAL A 142 -3.72 -13.01 1.09
C VAL A 142 -2.74 -13.48 0.02
N VAL A 143 -1.67 -12.72 -0.19
CA VAL A 143 -0.54 -13.15 -1.02
C VAL A 143 0.39 -13.98 -0.16
N VAL A 144 0.68 -15.20 -0.58
CA VAL A 144 1.55 -16.15 0.13
C VAL A 144 2.75 -16.53 -0.72
N THR A 145 3.81 -17.02 -0.08
CA THR A 145 5.05 -17.44 -0.75
C THR A 145 5.50 -18.83 -0.28
N ASN A 146 6.11 -19.57 -1.20
CA ASN A 146 6.87 -20.78 -0.90
C ASN A 146 8.40 -20.55 -0.81
N GLY A 147 8.81 -19.26 -0.74
CA GLY A 147 10.21 -18.82 -0.75
C GLY A 147 10.77 -18.52 -2.15
N THR A 148 10.18 -19.02 -3.22
CA THR A 148 10.60 -18.77 -4.62
C THR A 148 9.53 -18.02 -5.40
N ASN A 149 8.31 -18.47 -5.32
CA ASN A 149 7.16 -17.93 -6.03
C ASN A 149 6.06 -17.54 -5.04
N GLN A 150 5.13 -16.77 -5.53
CA GLN A 150 3.95 -16.31 -4.84
C GLN A 150 2.67 -16.90 -5.41
N ALA A 151 1.65 -16.97 -4.59
CA ALA A 151 0.31 -17.43 -4.90
C ALA A 151 -0.72 -16.63 -4.11
N LEU A 152 -1.99 -16.73 -4.46
CA LEU A 152 -3.10 -16.28 -3.65
C LEU A 152 -3.64 -17.42 -2.80
N TYR A 153 -3.99 -17.08 -1.55
CA TYR A 153 -4.60 -17.99 -0.59
C TYR A 153 -5.89 -17.36 -0.01
N SER A 154 -6.95 -18.14 0.05
CA SER A 154 -8.20 -17.74 0.69
C SER A 154 -8.20 -18.17 2.15
N LEU A 155 -8.27 -17.18 3.06
CA LEU A 155 -8.40 -17.44 4.49
C LEU A 155 -9.74 -18.13 4.81
N SER A 156 -10.84 -17.71 4.18
CA SER A 156 -12.18 -18.25 4.43
C SER A 156 -12.37 -19.66 3.92
N GLU A 157 -11.70 -20.02 2.80
CA GLU A 157 -11.78 -21.36 2.22
C GLU A 157 -10.65 -22.28 2.69
N GLY A 158 -9.62 -21.72 3.31
CA GLY A 158 -8.46 -22.47 3.82
C GLY A 158 -7.63 -23.14 2.70
N LYS A 159 -7.58 -22.53 1.50
CA LYS A 159 -6.90 -23.12 0.34
C LYS A 159 -6.24 -22.08 -0.56
N LEU A 160 -5.32 -22.56 -1.40
CA LEU A 160 -4.77 -21.76 -2.48
C LEU A 160 -5.85 -21.44 -3.53
N LEU A 161 -5.90 -20.17 -3.97
CA LEU A 161 -6.71 -19.72 -5.10
C LEU A 161 -5.94 -19.84 -6.42
N THR A 162 -4.61 -19.76 -6.36
CA THR A 162 -3.73 -19.97 -7.51
C THR A 162 -2.60 -20.93 -7.14
N GLU A 163 -1.93 -21.50 -8.12
CA GLU A 163 -0.66 -22.20 -7.90
C GLU A 163 0.48 -21.20 -7.64
N PHE A 164 1.62 -21.66 -7.10
CA PHE A 164 2.84 -20.86 -6.92
C PHE A 164 3.57 -20.65 -8.27
N LEU A 165 2.99 -19.83 -9.12
CA LEU A 165 3.48 -19.58 -10.49
C LEU A 165 4.13 -18.21 -10.67
N TYR A 166 3.85 -17.27 -9.76
CA TYR A 166 4.24 -15.88 -9.94
C TYR A 166 5.52 -15.56 -9.17
N ASN A 167 6.49 -14.97 -9.85
CA ASN A 167 7.68 -14.45 -9.19
C ASN A 167 7.36 -13.25 -8.29
N THR A 168 6.30 -12.51 -8.65
CA THR A 168 5.80 -11.37 -7.90
C THR A 168 4.30 -11.23 -8.12
N ILE A 169 3.57 -11.00 -7.04
CA ILE A 169 2.22 -10.45 -7.01
C ILE A 169 2.34 -9.15 -6.23
N SER A 170 2.01 -8.01 -6.84
CA SER A 170 2.03 -6.71 -6.16
C SER A 170 0.96 -6.62 -5.07
N GLU A 171 0.98 -5.57 -4.30
CA GLU A 171 -0.21 -5.19 -3.51
C GLU A 171 -1.39 -4.93 -4.45
N PHE A 172 -2.60 -5.18 -3.95
CA PHE A 172 -3.82 -4.91 -4.70
C PHE A 172 -4.23 -3.44 -4.55
N HIS A 173 -4.58 -2.83 -5.66
CA HIS A 173 -5.21 -1.52 -5.74
C HIS A 173 -6.57 -1.72 -6.43
N ASP A 174 -7.64 -1.22 -5.82
CA ASP A 174 -9.01 -1.35 -6.34
C ASP A 174 -9.44 -2.79 -6.69
N GLY A 175 -8.88 -3.78 -5.99
CA GLY A 175 -9.16 -5.20 -6.22
C GLY A 175 -8.31 -5.86 -7.31
N GLU A 176 -7.30 -5.17 -7.83
CA GLU A 176 -6.43 -5.61 -8.92
C GLU A 176 -4.96 -5.60 -8.49
N ALA A 177 -4.18 -6.60 -8.89
CA ALA A 177 -2.74 -6.69 -8.66
C ALA A 177 -1.99 -6.97 -9.96
N MET A 178 -0.82 -6.38 -10.07
CA MET A 178 0.13 -6.76 -11.11
C MET A 178 0.79 -8.08 -10.74
N VAL A 179 0.85 -9.02 -11.69
CA VAL A 179 1.49 -10.32 -11.51
C VAL A 179 2.61 -10.51 -12.52
N ARG A 180 3.73 -11.04 -12.04
CA ARG A 180 4.87 -11.36 -12.90
C ARG A 180 5.09 -12.86 -12.95
N GLN A 181 5.05 -13.40 -14.16
CA GLN A 181 5.41 -14.79 -14.42
C GLN A 181 6.60 -14.81 -15.36
N ILE A 182 7.71 -15.40 -14.92
CA ILE A 182 9.01 -15.37 -15.61
C ILE A 182 9.43 -13.91 -15.85
N ASN A 183 9.33 -13.41 -17.07
CA ASN A 183 9.74 -12.05 -17.45
C ASN A 183 8.58 -11.25 -18.07
N ARG A 184 7.35 -11.64 -17.79
CA ARG A 184 6.15 -10.97 -18.31
C ARG A 184 5.22 -10.60 -17.20
N TRP A 185 4.57 -9.45 -17.35
CA TRP A 185 3.61 -8.90 -16.45
C TRP A 185 2.19 -9.04 -16.99
N GLY A 186 1.26 -9.30 -16.11
CA GLY A 186 -0.18 -9.31 -16.31
C GLY A 186 -0.90 -8.70 -15.14
N ILE A 187 -2.23 -8.79 -15.13
CA ILE A 187 -3.10 -8.25 -14.08
C ILE A 187 -4.05 -9.35 -13.61
N MET A 188 -4.27 -9.42 -12.32
CA MET A 188 -5.09 -10.43 -11.64
C MET A 188 -6.02 -9.77 -10.63
N ASP A 189 -7.22 -10.30 -10.46
CA ASP A 189 -8.14 -9.91 -9.39
C ASP A 189 -7.90 -10.69 -8.09
N THR A 190 -8.59 -10.29 -7.02
CA THR A 190 -8.49 -10.93 -5.69
C THR A 190 -8.98 -12.38 -5.65
N THR A 191 -9.67 -12.87 -6.67
CA THR A 191 -10.11 -14.27 -6.79
C THR A 191 -9.05 -15.18 -7.43
N GLY A 192 -7.98 -14.59 -7.97
CA GLY A 192 -6.95 -15.30 -8.71
C GLY A 192 -7.22 -15.40 -10.21
N LYS A 193 -8.28 -14.75 -10.70
CA LYS A 193 -8.57 -14.70 -12.14
C LYS A 193 -7.65 -13.68 -12.81
N LEU A 194 -6.97 -14.12 -13.85
CA LEU A 194 -6.22 -13.20 -14.73
C LEU A 194 -7.21 -12.33 -15.52
N LEU A 195 -7.13 -11.02 -15.32
CA LEU A 195 -7.82 -10.02 -16.11
C LEU A 195 -7.04 -9.76 -17.41
N THR A 196 -5.73 -9.68 -17.31
CA THR A 196 -4.80 -9.65 -18.44
C THR A 196 -3.69 -10.70 -18.22
N ALA A 197 -3.48 -11.56 -19.20
CA ALA A 197 -2.42 -12.55 -19.16
C ALA A 197 -1.02 -11.91 -19.08
N PRO A 198 -0.01 -12.58 -18.48
CA PRO A 198 1.36 -12.07 -18.42
C PRO A 198 2.03 -12.00 -19.80
N THR A 199 1.84 -10.88 -20.49
CA THR A 199 2.35 -10.63 -21.85
C THR A 199 3.23 -9.39 -21.95
N TYR A 200 3.09 -8.43 -21.03
CA TYR A 200 3.84 -7.19 -21.05
C TYR A 200 5.26 -7.34 -20.54
N TYR A 201 6.20 -6.65 -21.14
CA TYR A 201 7.60 -6.56 -20.66
C TYR A 201 7.73 -5.67 -19.42
N TYR A 202 6.84 -4.71 -19.28
CA TYR A 202 6.77 -3.81 -18.15
C TYR A 202 5.31 -3.45 -17.89
N LEU A 203 4.96 -3.33 -16.63
CA LEU A 203 3.66 -2.87 -16.18
C LEU A 203 3.84 -2.05 -14.89
N SER A 204 3.14 -0.95 -14.77
CA SER A 204 3.13 -0.11 -13.58
C SER A 204 1.74 0.49 -13.38
N TYR A 205 1.21 0.39 -12.17
CA TYR A 205 -0.04 1.03 -11.82
C TYR A 205 0.12 2.54 -11.84
N MET A 206 -0.81 3.25 -12.47
CA MET A 206 -0.81 4.71 -12.61
C MET A 206 -1.82 5.38 -11.69
N GLY A 207 -2.76 4.63 -11.15
CA GLY A 207 -3.94 5.13 -10.43
C GLY A 207 -5.22 4.97 -11.27
N GLU A 208 -6.38 5.07 -10.59
CA GLU A 208 -7.72 5.07 -11.23
C GLU A 208 -7.97 3.89 -12.19
N GLY A 209 -7.42 2.69 -11.86
CA GLY A 209 -7.58 1.48 -12.66
C GLY A 209 -6.81 1.47 -13.99
N LEU A 210 -5.83 2.38 -14.17
CA LEU A 210 -4.99 2.44 -15.36
C LEU A 210 -3.56 1.98 -15.09
N TYR A 211 -2.95 1.39 -16.10
CA TYR A 211 -1.60 0.83 -16.07
C TYR A 211 -0.77 1.33 -17.25
N ALA A 212 0.46 1.74 -16.99
CA ALA A 212 1.48 1.91 -18.03
C ALA A 212 2.03 0.55 -18.42
N ALA A 213 1.87 0.16 -19.67
CA ALA A 213 2.27 -1.13 -20.19
C ALA A 213 3.24 -0.98 -21.36
N ARG A 214 4.35 -1.78 -21.35
CA ARG A 214 5.26 -1.89 -22.50
C ARG A 214 5.14 -3.25 -23.15
N SER A 215 4.79 -3.25 -24.43
CA SER A 215 4.67 -4.44 -25.26
C SER A 215 6.01 -4.94 -25.81
N GLU A 216 6.00 -6.08 -26.49
CA GLU A 216 7.19 -6.71 -27.09
C GLU A 216 7.83 -5.87 -28.20
N ASP A 217 7.02 -5.15 -28.96
CA ASP A 217 7.47 -4.23 -30.03
C ASP A 217 8.08 -2.93 -29.47
N GLY A 218 8.17 -2.79 -28.13
CA GLY A 218 8.67 -1.62 -27.45
C GLY A 218 7.66 -0.47 -27.30
N SER A 219 6.45 -0.62 -27.84
CA SER A 219 5.39 0.36 -27.68
C SER A 219 4.97 0.47 -26.22
N VAL A 220 4.64 1.68 -25.79
CA VAL A 220 4.12 1.98 -24.46
C VAL A 220 2.67 2.42 -24.58
N SER A 221 1.84 1.92 -23.70
CA SER A 221 0.39 2.13 -23.73
C SER A 221 -0.12 2.39 -22.32
N ALA A 222 -1.18 3.17 -22.19
CA ALA A 222 -2.04 3.16 -21.01
C ALA A 222 -3.17 2.16 -21.27
N VAL A 223 -3.32 1.19 -20.39
CA VAL A 223 -4.33 0.12 -20.50
C VAL A 223 -5.12 0.01 -19.21
N ASP A 224 -6.38 -0.43 -19.29
CA ASP A 224 -7.15 -0.87 -18.13
C ASP A 224 -6.73 -2.30 -17.70
N ALA A 225 -7.32 -2.79 -16.63
CA ALA A 225 -7.02 -4.12 -16.11
C ALA A 225 -7.36 -5.26 -17.11
N GLY A 226 -8.33 -5.06 -18.00
CA GLY A 226 -8.67 -6.00 -19.07
C GLY A 226 -7.71 -5.94 -20.27
N GLY A 227 -6.74 -5.03 -20.25
CA GLY A 227 -5.81 -4.80 -21.35
C GLY A 227 -6.41 -3.95 -22.49
N SER A 228 -7.57 -3.33 -22.24
CA SER A 228 -8.16 -2.40 -23.22
C SER A 228 -7.33 -1.14 -23.29
N LEU A 229 -7.04 -0.72 -24.52
CA LEU A 229 -6.14 0.37 -24.81
C LEU A 229 -6.81 1.72 -24.59
N SER A 230 -6.34 2.53 -23.65
CA SER A 230 -6.76 3.92 -23.47
C SER A 230 -5.88 4.88 -24.28
N TYR A 231 -4.58 4.58 -24.38
CA TYR A 231 -3.62 5.37 -25.14
C TYR A 231 -2.45 4.50 -25.60
N ARG A 232 -1.91 4.75 -26.81
CA ARG A 232 -0.73 4.06 -27.33
C ARG A 232 0.24 5.04 -27.97
N THR A 233 1.53 4.88 -27.70
CA THR A 233 2.61 5.53 -28.43
C THR A 233 3.61 4.49 -28.94
N LEU A 234 4.18 4.74 -30.10
CA LEU A 234 5.24 3.90 -30.70
C LEU A 234 6.64 4.35 -30.29
N SER A 235 6.75 5.43 -29.52
CA SER A 235 8.02 5.97 -29.07
C SER A 235 8.40 5.43 -27.71
N TYR A 236 9.71 5.21 -27.49
CA TYR A 236 10.25 4.89 -26.19
C TYR A 236 9.95 6.06 -25.23
N ILE A 237 9.30 5.75 -24.13
CA ILE A 237 8.97 6.70 -23.06
C ILE A 237 9.73 6.27 -21.81
N SER A 238 10.37 7.21 -21.13
CA SER A 238 11.11 6.97 -19.89
C SER A 238 10.22 6.60 -18.69
N GLY A 239 8.90 6.80 -18.81
CA GLY A 239 7.88 6.45 -17.81
C GLY A 239 6.64 7.32 -17.95
N PHE A 240 5.55 6.88 -17.31
CA PHE A 240 4.37 7.71 -17.07
C PHE A 240 4.45 8.29 -15.66
N SER A 241 3.89 9.48 -15.45
CA SER A 241 3.59 9.98 -14.11
C SER A 241 2.43 9.18 -13.51
N GLU A 242 2.33 9.16 -12.19
CA GLU A 242 1.13 8.70 -11.51
C GLU A 242 -0.09 9.51 -11.97
N LEU A 243 -1.19 8.82 -12.27
CA LEU A 243 -2.45 9.45 -12.63
C LEU A 243 -3.05 10.10 -11.38
N ARG A 244 -3.33 11.40 -11.46
CA ARG A 244 -4.00 12.14 -10.39
C ARG A 244 -5.09 13.01 -10.98
N TYR A 245 -6.31 12.89 -10.46
CA TYR A 245 -7.46 13.66 -10.91
C TYR A 245 -7.75 13.50 -12.41
N GLY A 246 -7.58 12.30 -12.96
CA GLY A 246 -7.77 12.01 -14.37
C GLY A 246 -6.68 12.58 -15.28
N LEU A 247 -5.57 13.05 -14.75
CA LEU A 247 -4.47 13.61 -15.52
C LEU A 247 -3.18 12.84 -15.32
N SER A 248 -2.58 12.39 -16.38
CA SER A 248 -1.23 11.86 -16.45
C SER A 248 -0.41 12.62 -17.48
N TRP A 249 0.91 12.54 -17.38
CA TRP A 249 1.81 13.15 -18.34
C TRP A 249 3.04 12.27 -18.58
N HIS A 250 3.66 12.41 -19.73
CA HIS A 250 4.94 11.81 -20.01
C HIS A 250 5.83 12.72 -20.85
N ASN A 251 7.13 12.49 -20.78
CA ASN A 251 8.10 13.10 -21.67
C ASN A 251 8.35 12.19 -22.87
N THR A 252 8.23 12.74 -24.07
CA THR A 252 8.69 12.07 -25.29
C THR A 252 10.21 12.14 -25.41
N ALA A 253 10.79 11.35 -26.30
CA ALA A 253 12.23 11.31 -26.50
C ALA A 253 12.85 12.66 -26.96
N ASP A 254 12.03 13.54 -27.56
CA ASP A 254 12.42 14.88 -27.97
C ASP A 254 12.19 15.95 -26.87
N GLY A 255 11.77 15.53 -25.68
CA GLY A 255 11.53 16.43 -24.54
C GLY A 255 10.16 17.10 -24.53
N THR A 256 9.22 16.70 -25.41
CA THR A 256 7.85 17.20 -25.39
C THR A 256 7.07 16.58 -24.22
N LEU A 257 6.33 17.39 -23.46
CA LEU A 257 5.36 16.94 -22.46
C LEU A 257 4.02 16.69 -23.13
N ILE A 258 3.48 15.49 -22.96
CA ILE A 258 2.13 15.13 -23.37
C ILE A 258 1.29 14.87 -22.12
N PHE A 259 0.09 15.46 -22.08
CA PHE A 259 -0.92 15.25 -21.04
C PHE A 259 -2.10 14.45 -21.64
N PHE A 260 -2.72 13.56 -20.83
CA PHE A 260 -3.95 12.82 -21.15
C PHE A 260 -4.84 12.68 -19.92
#